data_abfbf02facf3755339995f4aaf1ad504
#
_entry.id   abfbf02facf3755339995f4aaf1ad504
#
_cell.length_a   1.000
_cell.length_b   1.000
_cell.length_c   1.000
_cell.angle_alpha   90.00
_cell.angle_beta   90.00
_cell.angle_gamma   90.00
#
_symmetry.space_group_name_H-M   'P 1'
#
loop_
_entity.id
_entity.type
_entity.pdbx_description
1 polymer ?
#
loop_
_entity_poly.entity_id
_entity_poly.type
_entity_poly.pdbx_seq_one_letter_code
_entity_poly.pdbx_strand_id
1 'polypeptide(L)'
;MKILYILKHNPWGIGGGCYACRNYLELFTEIFKDGSFDVLICKEYTKNMKSSDFPNCRFIPVSPRSKFSQYLSPITHILHRHQELATKMLQRNHYDYCIFDHNSIAGSLVDLCKQKGIKTIVLNHNCELEYFKDNNSKLKNILLLPSVQKNEKNAYLKCDYNIFLTEEDKEIFKRLYGTSQTTSIIGGCFLRKEEIISETDSPFNDKLKIVISGTMGNVQNKDGILYFLNELYQYVPQDMEIILTGRNPSEEIINLCKLHNNIQLIANPENILDIVEKCDIFVCPTKLGGGMKLRLIDGLRCGLPVISHKVSARGYSFFEKEGVVMSFESPEEFKNHVDSLIQKIKTGRINRRYIKQQVKKHLGFQSALERIKIVKK
;
A
#
# COMPACT_ATOMS: atom_id res chain seq x y z
N MET A 1 25.64 14.03 -6.22
CA MET A 1 25.12 12.66 -6.29
C MET A 1 24.03 12.63 -7.33
N LYS A 2 24.05 11.66 -8.24
CA LYS A 2 23.06 11.54 -9.32
C LYS A 2 22.32 10.22 -9.22
N ILE A 3 20.98 10.27 -9.23
CA ILE A 3 20.11 9.12 -8.98
C ILE A 3 19.22 8.89 -10.20
N LEU A 4 19.13 7.64 -10.67
CA LEU A 4 18.12 7.21 -11.62
C LEU A 4 16.97 6.61 -10.84
N TYR A 5 15.76 7.14 -10.99
CA TYR A 5 14.55 6.65 -10.34
C TYR A 5 13.54 6.17 -11.37
N ILE A 6 13.05 4.94 -11.24
CA ILE A 6 12.15 4.33 -12.21
C ILE A 6 10.78 4.10 -11.56
N LEU A 7 9.78 4.88 -11.97
CA LEU A 7 8.43 4.82 -11.45
C LEU A 7 7.56 3.84 -12.24
N LYS A 8 6.76 3.04 -11.53
CA LYS A 8 5.72 2.18 -12.12
C LYS A 8 4.35 2.85 -12.09
N HIS A 9 4.01 3.47 -10.98
CA HIS A 9 2.70 4.09 -10.75
C HIS A 9 2.73 5.61 -10.94
N ASN A 10 1.56 6.20 -11.07
CA ASN A 10 1.41 7.65 -11.15
C ASN A 10 1.48 8.28 -9.75
N PRO A 11 2.50 9.08 -9.40
CA PRO A 11 2.60 9.72 -8.09
C PRO A 11 1.45 10.70 -7.79
N TRP A 12 0.77 11.21 -8.81
CA TRP A 12 -0.40 12.10 -8.69
C TRP A 12 -1.73 11.39 -8.95
N GLY A 13 -1.70 10.06 -9.05
CA GLY A 13 -2.89 9.23 -9.26
C GLY A 13 -3.61 8.87 -7.98
N ILE A 14 -4.74 8.16 -8.15
CA ILE A 14 -5.57 7.67 -7.06
C ILE A 14 -5.35 6.16 -6.92
N GLY A 15 -5.27 5.69 -5.67
CA GLY A 15 -5.12 4.27 -5.33
C GLY A 15 -3.84 3.95 -4.58
N GLY A 16 -3.81 2.77 -3.96
CA GLY A 16 -2.73 2.38 -3.04
C GLY A 16 -1.33 2.41 -3.65
N GLY A 17 -1.17 1.88 -4.86
CA GLY A 17 0.12 1.91 -5.57
C GLY A 17 0.59 3.33 -5.91
N CYS A 18 -0.34 4.21 -6.25
CA CYS A 18 -0.03 5.63 -6.52
C CYS A 18 0.39 6.37 -5.25
N TYR A 19 -0.34 6.11 -4.15
CA TYR A 19 -0.02 6.68 -2.85
C TYR A 19 1.36 6.24 -2.36
N ALA A 20 1.66 4.95 -2.37
CA ALA A 20 2.96 4.43 -1.97
C ALA A 20 4.10 4.99 -2.85
N CYS A 21 3.90 5.01 -4.18
CA CYS A 21 4.86 5.58 -5.14
C CYS A 21 5.17 7.06 -4.82
N ARG A 22 4.15 7.88 -4.53
CA ARG A 22 4.32 9.28 -4.13
C ARG A 22 5.12 9.40 -2.85
N ASN A 23 4.74 8.63 -1.81
CA ASN A 23 5.37 8.68 -0.50
C ASN A 23 6.85 8.31 -0.56
N TYR A 24 7.19 7.25 -1.30
CA TYR A 24 8.59 6.84 -1.46
C TYR A 24 9.39 7.82 -2.32
N LEU A 25 8.79 8.44 -3.34
CA LEU A 25 9.47 9.50 -4.10
C LEU A 25 9.80 10.70 -3.20
N GLU A 26 8.84 11.17 -2.38
CA GLU A 26 9.06 12.23 -1.38
C GLU A 26 10.14 11.85 -0.37
N LEU A 27 10.11 10.61 0.11
CA LEU A 27 11.06 10.10 1.08
C LEU A 27 12.49 10.07 0.52
N PHE A 28 12.67 9.54 -0.69
CA PHE A 28 14.00 9.48 -1.30
C PHE A 28 14.53 10.86 -1.67
N THR A 29 13.68 11.79 -2.12
CA THR A 29 14.11 13.17 -2.36
C THR A 29 14.53 13.88 -1.08
N GLU A 30 13.98 13.54 0.08
CA GLU A 30 14.44 14.03 1.38
C GLU A 30 15.74 13.35 1.82
N ILE A 31 15.87 12.01 1.68
CA ILE A 31 17.11 11.27 2.03
C ILE A 31 18.29 11.79 1.22
N PHE A 32 18.09 12.03 -0.06
CA PHE A 32 19.11 12.46 -1.01
C PHE A 32 18.92 13.93 -1.42
N LYS A 33 18.58 14.82 -0.46
CA LYS A 33 18.22 16.23 -0.72
C LYS A 33 19.29 17.01 -1.51
N ASP A 34 20.57 16.64 -1.36
CA ASP A 34 21.71 17.25 -2.07
C ASP A 34 21.98 16.56 -3.43
N GLY A 35 21.14 15.62 -3.83
CA GLY A 35 21.25 14.88 -5.07
C GLY A 35 20.30 15.40 -6.16
N SER A 36 20.58 15.02 -7.41
CA SER A 36 19.70 15.24 -8.56
C SER A 36 19.11 13.91 -9.02
N PHE A 37 17.84 13.92 -9.36
CA PHE A 37 17.11 12.75 -9.82
C PHE A 37 16.74 12.84 -11.29
N ASP A 38 17.10 11.83 -12.08
CA ASP A 38 16.48 11.53 -13.36
C ASP A 38 15.34 10.52 -13.11
N VAL A 39 14.09 10.95 -13.25
CA VAL A 39 12.91 10.15 -12.91
C VAL A 39 12.22 9.70 -14.18
N LEU A 40 12.26 8.40 -14.48
CA LEU A 40 11.50 7.81 -15.59
C LEU A 40 10.03 7.66 -15.19
N ILE A 41 9.14 8.28 -15.92
CA ILE A 41 7.69 8.30 -15.68
C ILE A 41 6.91 8.02 -16.95
N CYS A 42 5.80 7.28 -16.86
CA CYS A 42 4.92 7.10 -18.00
C CYS A 42 4.38 8.45 -18.50
N LYS A 43 4.45 8.70 -19.82
CA LYS A 43 4.00 9.95 -20.44
C LYS A 43 2.55 10.29 -20.11
N GLU A 44 1.68 9.29 -19.97
CA GLU A 44 0.27 9.49 -19.62
C GLU A 44 0.09 10.12 -18.23
N TYR A 45 1.04 9.92 -17.32
CA TYR A 45 1.00 10.43 -15.94
C TYR A 45 1.40 11.90 -15.83
N THR A 46 2.07 12.46 -16.85
CA THR A 46 2.56 13.84 -16.80
C THR A 46 1.45 14.89 -16.95
N LYS A 47 0.24 14.50 -17.33
CA LYS A 47 -0.91 15.42 -17.46
C LYS A 47 -1.27 16.14 -16.16
N ASN A 48 -1.12 15.47 -15.03
CA ASN A 48 -1.43 16.01 -13.70
C ASN A 48 -0.18 16.30 -12.87
N MET A 49 0.99 16.31 -13.52
CA MET A 49 2.27 16.50 -12.87
C MET A 49 2.43 17.91 -12.32
N LYS A 50 2.81 18.01 -11.06
CA LYS A 50 3.26 19.22 -10.39
C LYS A 50 4.76 19.09 -10.13
N SER A 51 5.58 19.46 -11.12
CA SER A 51 7.04 19.34 -11.03
C SER A 51 7.64 20.20 -9.92
N SER A 52 6.96 21.30 -9.54
CA SER A 52 7.33 22.14 -8.41
C SER A 52 7.39 21.41 -7.07
N ASP A 53 6.65 20.29 -6.93
CA ASP A 53 6.67 19.49 -5.71
C ASP A 53 8.03 18.79 -5.48
N PHE A 54 8.83 18.63 -6.56
CA PHE A 54 10.11 17.92 -6.55
C PHE A 54 11.19 18.70 -7.30
N PRO A 55 11.74 19.78 -6.72
CA PRO A 55 12.64 20.70 -7.41
C PRO A 55 13.97 20.06 -7.85
N ASN A 56 14.42 19.01 -7.19
CA ASN A 56 15.63 18.26 -7.53
C ASN A 56 15.39 17.08 -8.49
N CYS A 57 14.16 16.93 -9.02
CA CYS A 57 13.79 15.88 -9.95
C CYS A 57 13.60 16.40 -11.39
N ARG A 58 14.30 15.78 -12.33
CA ARG A 58 14.03 15.90 -13.76
C ARG A 58 13.16 14.72 -14.21
N PHE A 59 11.90 14.95 -14.44
CA PHE A 59 10.97 13.93 -14.95
C PHE A 59 11.18 13.71 -16.44
N ILE A 60 11.39 12.46 -16.83
CA ILE A 60 11.64 12.02 -18.21
C ILE A 60 10.44 11.19 -18.67
N PRO A 61 9.55 11.77 -19.51
CA PRO A 61 8.35 11.08 -19.98
C PRO A 61 8.70 9.91 -20.91
N VAL A 62 8.17 8.75 -20.64
CA VAL A 62 8.34 7.54 -21.45
C VAL A 62 6.99 7.11 -22.01
N SER A 63 6.85 7.08 -23.32
CA SER A 63 5.62 6.62 -23.97
C SER A 63 5.45 5.11 -23.74
N PRO A 64 4.28 4.63 -23.27
CA PRO A 64 4.05 3.20 -23.11
C PRO A 64 4.03 2.49 -24.45
N ARG A 65 4.25 1.17 -24.46
CA ARG A 65 3.91 0.33 -25.62
C ARG A 65 2.39 0.16 -25.72
N SER A 66 1.92 -0.39 -26.84
CA SER A 66 0.50 -0.71 -26.98
C SER A 66 0.05 -1.68 -25.86
N LYS A 67 -1.20 -1.53 -25.40
CA LYS A 67 -1.77 -2.44 -24.38
C LYS A 67 -1.73 -3.90 -24.81
N PHE A 68 -1.73 -4.17 -26.11
CA PHE A 68 -1.64 -5.52 -26.67
C PHE A 68 -0.32 -6.21 -26.28
N SER A 69 0.77 -5.46 -26.14
CA SER A 69 2.08 -6.01 -25.77
C SER A 69 2.09 -6.69 -24.41
N GLN A 70 1.17 -6.36 -23.50
CA GLN A 70 1.09 -6.97 -22.17
C GLN A 70 0.62 -8.44 -22.18
N TYR A 71 -0.05 -8.89 -23.27
CA TYR A 71 -0.51 -10.27 -23.37
C TYR A 71 0.65 -11.25 -23.56
N LEU A 72 1.75 -10.79 -24.15
CA LEU A 72 2.93 -11.60 -24.48
C LEU A 72 4.15 -11.27 -23.63
N SER A 73 3.99 -10.53 -22.55
CA SER A 73 5.10 -10.09 -21.72
C SER A 73 4.81 -10.21 -20.23
N PRO A 74 5.81 -10.60 -19.41
CA PRO A 74 5.73 -10.54 -17.95
C PRO A 74 5.77 -9.10 -17.42
N ILE A 75 6.22 -8.15 -18.25
CA ILE A 75 6.33 -6.73 -17.88
C ILE A 75 5.11 -5.98 -18.41
N THR A 76 4.54 -5.08 -17.61
CA THR A 76 3.43 -4.25 -18.07
C THR A 76 3.83 -3.37 -19.25
N HIS A 77 2.90 -3.05 -20.14
CA HIS A 77 3.14 -2.19 -21.31
C HIS A 77 3.76 -0.82 -20.95
N ILE A 78 3.55 -0.34 -19.72
CA ILE A 78 4.13 0.89 -19.20
C ILE A 78 5.64 0.74 -19.03
N LEU A 79 6.12 -0.36 -18.46
CA LEU A 79 7.52 -0.52 -18.05
C LEU A 79 8.45 -0.99 -19.16
N HIS A 80 7.96 -1.50 -20.27
CA HIS A 80 8.83 -1.99 -21.37
C HIS A 80 9.84 -0.95 -21.88
N ARG A 81 9.34 0.24 -22.22
CA ARG A 81 10.21 1.33 -22.70
C ARG A 81 11.00 1.97 -21.59
N HIS A 82 10.51 1.90 -20.33
CA HIS A 82 11.31 2.31 -19.17
C HIS A 82 12.56 1.45 -19.06
N GLN A 83 12.46 0.12 -19.22
CA GLN A 83 13.60 -0.78 -19.19
C GLN A 83 14.61 -0.45 -20.30
N GLU A 84 14.13 -0.28 -21.56
CA GLU A 84 14.97 0.06 -22.69
C GLU A 84 15.71 1.40 -22.48
N LEU A 85 14.98 2.42 -22.02
CA LEU A 85 15.57 3.75 -21.78
C LEU A 85 16.53 3.74 -20.60
N ALA A 86 16.15 3.08 -19.50
CA ALA A 86 17.01 2.92 -18.32
C ALA A 86 18.34 2.24 -18.70
N THR A 87 18.31 1.17 -19.51
CA THR A 87 19.52 0.51 -20.02
C THR A 87 20.42 1.50 -20.75
N LYS A 88 19.87 2.28 -21.70
CA LYS A 88 20.63 3.29 -22.43
C LYS A 88 21.21 4.38 -21.53
N MET A 89 20.43 4.84 -20.56
CA MET A 89 20.86 5.87 -19.60
C MET A 89 21.98 5.37 -18.70
N LEU A 90 21.84 4.15 -18.15
CA LEU A 90 22.86 3.50 -17.33
C LEU A 90 24.15 3.23 -18.11
N GLN A 91 24.06 2.96 -19.42
CA GLN A 91 25.24 2.77 -20.26
C GLN A 91 26.01 4.07 -20.56
N ARG A 92 25.26 5.17 -20.74
CA ARG A 92 25.81 6.45 -21.25
C ARG A 92 26.16 7.47 -20.17
N ASN A 93 25.54 7.37 -19.00
CA ASN A 93 25.72 8.32 -17.90
C ASN A 93 26.24 7.62 -16.65
N HIS A 94 26.90 8.40 -15.81
CA HIS A 94 27.25 7.95 -14.46
C HIS A 94 26.07 8.26 -13.52
N TYR A 95 25.71 7.26 -12.70
CA TYR A 95 24.76 7.38 -11.59
C TYR A 95 25.40 6.78 -10.35
N ASP A 96 25.11 7.36 -9.19
CA ASP A 96 25.53 6.82 -7.90
C ASP A 96 24.53 5.75 -7.41
N TYR A 97 23.23 5.98 -7.69
CA TYR A 97 22.14 5.09 -7.30
C TYR A 97 21.16 4.85 -8.46
N CYS A 98 20.57 3.66 -8.48
CA CYS A 98 19.40 3.32 -9.28
C CYS A 98 18.30 2.81 -8.35
N ILE A 99 17.16 3.52 -8.31
CA ILE A 99 16.02 3.20 -7.47
C ILE A 99 14.89 2.66 -8.34
N PHE A 100 14.43 1.47 -8.02
CA PHE A 100 13.29 0.82 -8.68
C PHE A 100 12.08 0.90 -7.76
N ASP A 101 11.09 1.75 -8.11
CA ASP A 101 9.82 1.85 -7.37
C ASP A 101 9.00 0.55 -7.42
N HIS A 102 9.46 -0.42 -8.20
CA HIS A 102 8.86 -1.74 -8.27
C HIS A 102 9.86 -2.76 -8.80
N ASN A 103 9.79 -3.99 -8.30
CA ASN A 103 10.73 -5.04 -8.68
C ASN A 103 10.54 -5.59 -10.11
N SER A 104 9.45 -5.24 -10.81
CA SER A 104 9.06 -5.81 -12.11
C SER A 104 10.14 -5.76 -13.21
N ILE A 105 11.04 -4.78 -13.20
CA ILE A 105 12.13 -4.68 -14.17
C ILE A 105 13.52 -4.65 -13.52
N ALA A 106 13.58 -4.63 -12.20
CA ALA A 106 14.83 -4.49 -11.47
C ALA A 106 15.81 -5.62 -11.77
N GLY A 107 15.34 -6.87 -11.80
CA GLY A 107 16.18 -8.05 -12.01
C GLY A 107 16.88 -8.09 -13.37
N SER A 108 16.39 -7.37 -14.35
CA SER A 108 17.04 -7.25 -15.67
C SER A 108 18.12 -6.17 -15.71
N LEU A 109 18.16 -5.26 -14.71
CA LEU A 109 19.03 -4.10 -14.68
C LEU A 109 20.05 -4.14 -13.54
N VAL A 110 19.84 -4.92 -12.48
CA VAL A 110 20.74 -4.99 -11.33
C VAL A 110 22.14 -5.44 -11.68
N ASP A 111 22.30 -6.37 -12.63
CA ASP A 111 23.61 -6.82 -13.07
C ASP A 111 24.38 -5.70 -13.80
N LEU A 112 23.69 -4.92 -14.65
CA LEU A 112 24.29 -3.77 -15.31
C LEU A 112 24.69 -2.68 -14.31
N CYS A 113 23.83 -2.40 -13.32
CA CYS A 113 24.14 -1.45 -12.24
C CYS A 113 25.40 -1.91 -11.47
N LYS A 114 25.46 -3.19 -11.09
CA LYS A 114 26.58 -3.76 -10.36
C LYS A 114 27.90 -3.67 -11.14
N GLN A 115 27.87 -3.98 -12.44
CA GLN A 115 29.05 -3.85 -13.33
C GLN A 115 29.58 -2.42 -13.40
N LYS A 116 28.73 -1.44 -13.18
CA LYS A 116 29.07 0.00 -13.21
C LYS A 116 29.30 0.62 -11.83
N GLY A 117 29.28 -0.18 -10.76
CA GLY A 117 29.43 0.32 -9.39
C GLY A 117 28.27 1.19 -8.89
N ILE A 118 27.07 1.07 -9.51
CA ILE A 118 25.88 1.83 -9.17
C ILE A 118 25.12 1.07 -8.08
N LYS A 119 24.89 1.69 -6.93
CA LYS A 119 24.11 1.11 -5.83
C LYS A 119 22.63 1.00 -6.21
N THR A 120 21.99 -0.09 -5.85
CA THR A 120 20.63 -0.40 -6.25
C THR A 120 19.68 -0.51 -5.05
N ILE A 121 18.52 0.14 -5.15
CA ILE A 121 17.44 0.08 -4.17
C ILE A 121 16.19 -0.44 -4.88
N VAL A 122 15.60 -1.52 -4.37
CA VAL A 122 14.39 -2.12 -4.94
C VAL A 122 13.26 -2.05 -3.93
N LEU A 123 12.15 -1.40 -4.31
CA LEU A 123 10.91 -1.38 -3.55
C LEU A 123 10.06 -2.59 -3.96
N ASN A 124 9.81 -3.48 -3.00
CA ASN A 124 8.97 -4.64 -3.17
C ASN A 124 7.58 -4.33 -2.58
N HIS A 125 6.67 -3.81 -3.43
CA HIS A 125 5.30 -3.46 -3.01
C HIS A 125 4.46 -4.70 -2.68
N ASN A 126 4.80 -5.83 -3.29
CA ASN A 126 4.20 -7.15 -3.11
C ASN A 126 5.15 -8.22 -3.70
N CYS A 127 4.83 -9.48 -3.51
CA CYS A 127 5.43 -10.57 -4.28
C CYS A 127 4.80 -10.60 -5.68
N GLU A 128 5.55 -10.21 -6.71
CA GLU A 128 5.05 -10.18 -8.10
C GLU A 128 4.73 -11.57 -8.62
N LEU A 129 5.45 -12.59 -8.19
CA LEU A 129 5.17 -13.97 -8.56
C LEU A 129 3.76 -14.40 -8.12
N GLU A 130 3.41 -14.18 -6.84
CA GLU A 130 2.08 -14.48 -6.32
C GLU A 130 1.02 -13.59 -6.98
N TYR A 131 1.28 -12.28 -7.05
CA TYR A 131 0.36 -11.33 -7.68
C TYR A 131 0.08 -11.67 -9.14
N PHE A 132 1.10 -12.01 -9.92
CA PHE A 132 0.95 -12.37 -11.33
C PHE A 132 0.13 -13.65 -11.49
N LYS A 133 0.40 -14.66 -10.66
CA LYS A 133 -0.31 -15.93 -10.64
C LYS A 133 -1.80 -15.76 -10.38
N ASP A 134 -2.16 -14.92 -9.42
CA ASP A 134 -3.54 -14.73 -8.98
C ASP A 134 -4.36 -13.86 -9.94
N ASN A 135 -3.71 -12.98 -10.71
CA ASN A 135 -4.39 -12.00 -11.57
C ASN A 135 -4.33 -12.33 -13.07
N ASN A 136 -3.85 -13.50 -13.47
CA ASN A 136 -3.74 -13.88 -14.88
C ASN A 136 -4.33 -15.26 -15.13
N SER A 137 -4.68 -15.53 -16.41
CA SER A 137 -5.19 -16.84 -16.84
C SER A 137 -4.13 -17.94 -16.68
N LYS A 138 -4.57 -19.19 -16.55
CA LYS A 138 -3.68 -20.37 -16.44
C LYS A 138 -2.68 -20.43 -17.59
N LEU A 139 -3.12 -20.18 -18.84
CA LEU A 139 -2.25 -20.21 -20.02
C LEU A 139 -1.15 -19.13 -19.93
N LYS A 140 -1.51 -17.91 -19.56
CA LYS A 140 -0.55 -16.82 -19.39
C LYS A 140 0.44 -17.10 -18.25
N ASN A 141 -0.02 -17.72 -17.18
CA ASN A 141 0.84 -18.15 -16.07
C ASN A 141 1.87 -19.18 -16.55
N ILE A 142 1.45 -20.23 -17.27
CA ILE A 142 2.38 -21.24 -17.80
C ILE A 142 3.48 -20.61 -18.66
N LEU A 143 3.13 -19.65 -19.52
CA LEU A 143 4.07 -19.05 -20.46
C LEU A 143 5.02 -18.01 -19.80
N LEU A 144 4.53 -17.21 -18.88
CA LEU A 144 5.25 -16.01 -18.44
C LEU A 144 5.71 -16.04 -16.98
N LEU A 145 5.11 -16.88 -16.13
CA LEU A 145 5.46 -16.96 -14.71
C LEU A 145 6.94 -17.25 -14.44
N PRO A 146 7.62 -18.15 -15.22
CA PRO A 146 9.05 -18.39 -15.06
C PRO A 146 9.91 -17.13 -15.28
N SER A 147 9.51 -16.26 -16.21
CA SER A 147 10.21 -14.99 -16.45
C SER A 147 9.99 -13.99 -15.34
N VAL A 148 8.77 -13.91 -14.78
CA VAL A 148 8.45 -13.10 -13.59
C VAL A 148 9.32 -13.56 -12.42
N GLN A 149 9.32 -14.86 -12.15
CA GLN A 149 10.09 -15.47 -11.06
C GLN A 149 11.60 -15.19 -11.20
N LYS A 150 12.15 -15.39 -12.41
CA LYS A 150 13.55 -15.13 -12.68
C LYS A 150 13.93 -13.67 -12.41
N ASN A 151 13.12 -12.73 -12.90
CA ASN A 151 13.36 -11.30 -12.70
C ASN A 151 13.28 -10.93 -11.21
N GLU A 152 12.22 -11.35 -10.51
CA GLU A 152 12.04 -11.07 -9.09
C GLU A 152 13.15 -11.67 -8.23
N LYS A 153 13.50 -12.96 -8.46
CA LYS A 153 14.62 -13.63 -7.79
C LYS A 153 15.92 -12.91 -8.01
N ASN A 154 16.23 -12.48 -9.24
CA ASN A 154 17.47 -11.79 -9.57
C ASN A 154 17.53 -10.43 -8.87
N ALA A 155 16.44 -9.64 -8.89
CA ALA A 155 16.35 -8.38 -8.15
C ALA A 155 16.61 -8.58 -6.65
N TYR A 156 15.90 -9.53 -6.04
CA TYR A 156 15.98 -9.82 -4.60
C TYR A 156 17.36 -10.25 -4.14
N LEU A 157 18.02 -11.13 -4.91
CA LEU A 157 19.31 -11.69 -4.51
C LEU A 157 20.51 -10.79 -4.79
N LYS A 158 20.39 -9.82 -5.74
CA LYS A 158 21.55 -9.08 -6.26
C LYS A 158 21.55 -7.58 -6.00
N CYS A 159 20.40 -6.97 -5.67
CA CYS A 159 20.38 -5.55 -5.32
C CYS A 159 21.15 -5.28 -4.01
N ASP A 160 21.51 -4.03 -3.75
CA ASP A 160 22.17 -3.65 -2.50
C ASP A 160 21.14 -3.55 -1.36
N TYR A 161 19.98 -2.98 -1.65
CA TYR A 161 18.91 -2.78 -0.67
C TYR A 161 17.57 -3.28 -1.20
N ASN A 162 16.92 -4.17 -0.43
CA ASN A 162 15.54 -4.55 -0.60
C ASN A 162 14.68 -3.83 0.43
N ILE A 163 13.67 -3.08 -0.02
CA ILE A 163 12.68 -2.47 0.86
C ILE A 163 11.36 -3.19 0.67
N PHE A 164 10.83 -3.80 1.72
CA PHE A 164 9.54 -4.48 1.75
C PHE A 164 8.50 -3.62 2.47
N LEU A 165 7.24 -3.74 2.07
CA LEU A 165 6.17 -3.04 2.79
C LEU A 165 5.81 -3.77 4.09
N THR A 166 5.95 -5.10 4.15
CA THR A 166 5.60 -5.90 5.32
C THR A 166 6.67 -6.94 5.63
N GLU A 167 6.73 -7.40 6.88
CA GLU A 167 7.61 -8.51 7.25
C GLU A 167 7.14 -9.81 6.60
N GLU A 168 5.82 -9.97 6.43
CA GLU A 168 5.22 -11.12 5.76
C GLU A 168 5.69 -11.23 4.30
N ASP A 169 5.74 -10.11 3.56
CA ASP A 169 6.26 -10.10 2.18
C ASP A 169 7.73 -10.50 2.16
N LYS A 170 8.55 -10.00 3.08
CA LYS A 170 9.97 -10.39 3.21
C LYS A 170 10.13 -11.90 3.48
N GLU A 171 9.31 -12.47 4.36
CA GLU A 171 9.34 -13.92 4.64
C GLU A 171 8.86 -14.76 3.43
N ILE A 172 7.91 -14.24 2.63
CA ILE A 172 7.50 -14.87 1.35
C ILE A 172 8.71 -14.94 0.40
N PHE A 173 9.45 -13.85 0.21
CA PHE A 173 10.63 -13.82 -0.65
C PHE A 173 11.71 -14.78 -0.15
N LYS A 174 11.97 -14.83 1.14
CA LYS A 174 12.92 -15.75 1.76
C LYS A 174 12.53 -17.22 1.54
N ARG A 175 11.23 -17.53 1.67
CA ARG A 175 10.70 -18.88 1.40
C ARG A 175 10.84 -19.28 -0.07
N LEU A 176 10.58 -18.34 -1.00
CA LEU A 176 10.61 -18.61 -2.44
C LEU A 176 12.02 -18.65 -3.02
N TYR A 177 12.93 -17.81 -2.54
CA TYR A 177 14.22 -17.55 -3.17
C TYR A 177 15.43 -17.83 -2.28
N GLY A 178 15.21 -18.19 -1.02
CA GLY A 178 16.25 -18.41 -0.02
C GLY A 178 16.70 -17.12 0.67
N THR A 179 17.66 -17.26 1.57
CA THR A 179 18.22 -16.10 2.31
C THR A 179 19.08 -15.27 1.37
N SER A 180 18.79 -13.97 1.29
CA SER A 180 19.63 -13.01 0.56
C SER A 180 20.70 -12.40 1.47
N GLN A 181 21.86 -12.07 0.90
CA GLN A 181 22.91 -11.28 1.58
C GLN A 181 22.68 -9.76 1.43
N THR A 182 21.64 -9.36 0.73
CA THR A 182 21.28 -7.95 0.55
C THR A 182 20.74 -7.34 1.85
N THR A 183 20.88 -6.04 2.03
CA THR A 183 20.26 -5.35 3.16
C THR A 183 18.75 -5.27 2.95
N SER A 184 17.99 -5.94 3.81
CA SER A 184 16.52 -5.93 3.78
C SER A 184 15.96 -4.99 4.85
N ILE A 185 15.06 -4.09 4.43
CA ILE A 185 14.46 -3.05 5.28
C ILE A 185 12.94 -3.19 5.18
N ILE A 186 12.25 -3.12 6.31
CA ILE A 186 10.79 -2.98 6.33
C ILE A 186 10.46 -1.48 6.30
N GLY A 187 10.13 -0.98 5.11
CA GLY A 187 9.77 0.41 4.90
C GLY A 187 8.34 0.73 5.34
N GLY A 188 7.43 -0.19 5.05
CA GLY A 188 6.00 -0.02 5.31
C GLY A 188 5.33 0.99 4.39
N CYS A 189 4.03 1.16 4.61
CA CYS A 189 3.32 2.34 4.14
C CYS A 189 3.28 3.38 5.27
N PHE A 190 3.32 4.65 4.91
CA PHE A 190 3.39 5.75 5.88
C PHE A 190 2.65 6.98 5.34
N LEU A 191 2.36 7.91 6.22
CA LEU A 191 1.73 9.18 5.88
C LEU A 191 2.71 10.09 5.12
N ARG A 192 2.20 10.89 4.19
CA ARG A 192 2.97 11.92 3.50
C ARG A 192 3.40 13.02 4.46
N LYS A 193 4.41 13.79 4.05
CA LYS A 193 4.95 14.89 4.86
C LYS A 193 3.91 15.96 5.20
N GLU A 194 2.99 16.25 4.27
CA GLU A 194 1.90 17.18 4.45
C GLU A 194 0.67 16.64 5.19
N GLU A 195 0.59 15.31 5.39
CA GLU A 195 -0.53 14.69 6.09
C GLU A 195 -0.38 14.82 7.60
N ILE A 196 -0.99 15.85 8.14
CA ILE A 196 -0.97 16.16 9.57
C ILE A 196 -2.06 15.34 10.27
N ILE A 197 -1.70 14.67 11.35
CA ILE A 197 -2.66 14.04 12.25
C ILE A 197 -3.12 15.10 13.24
N SER A 198 -4.43 15.37 13.25
CA SER A 198 -5.03 16.28 14.22
C SER A 198 -4.79 15.76 15.65
N GLU A 199 -4.27 16.63 16.52
CA GLU A 199 -4.06 16.31 17.94
C GLU A 199 -5.33 16.51 18.77
N THR A 200 -6.41 17.02 18.17
CA THR A 200 -7.70 17.18 18.87
C THR A 200 -8.20 15.83 19.35
N ASP A 201 -8.47 15.75 20.64
CA ASP A 201 -9.09 14.59 21.24
C ASP A 201 -10.61 14.74 21.13
N SER A 202 -11.23 13.90 20.34
CA SER A 202 -12.69 13.82 20.26
C SER A 202 -13.13 12.54 20.99
N PRO A 203 -14.12 12.61 21.89
CA PRO A 203 -14.63 11.43 22.56
C PRO A 203 -15.26 10.48 21.55
N PHE A 204 -15.41 9.23 21.92
CA PHE A 204 -16.27 8.29 21.21
C PHE A 204 -17.74 8.70 21.35
N ASN A 205 -18.56 8.38 20.35
CA ASN A 205 -19.98 8.68 20.39
C ASN A 205 -20.69 7.84 21.46
N ASP A 206 -21.73 8.37 22.10
CA ASP A 206 -22.58 7.59 23.03
C ASP A 206 -23.18 6.37 22.34
N LYS A 207 -23.67 6.57 21.11
CA LYS A 207 -24.09 5.50 20.20
C LYS A 207 -22.95 5.24 19.23
N LEU A 208 -22.22 4.14 19.45
CA LEU A 208 -21.04 3.80 18.65
C LEU A 208 -21.38 3.55 17.18
N LYS A 209 -20.48 4.00 16.30
CA LYS A 209 -20.58 3.88 14.85
C LYS A 209 -19.41 3.08 14.28
N ILE A 210 -19.74 2.05 13.53
CA ILE A 210 -18.78 1.30 12.72
C ILE A 210 -18.66 1.95 11.34
N VAL A 211 -17.44 2.04 10.80
CA VAL A 211 -17.23 2.42 9.40
C VAL A 211 -16.46 1.34 8.65
N ILE A 212 -16.94 1.06 7.43
CA ILE A 212 -16.26 0.24 6.42
C ILE A 212 -16.04 1.11 5.20
N SER A 213 -14.79 1.29 4.80
CA SER A 213 -14.46 2.20 3.71
C SER A 213 -13.68 1.51 2.57
N GLY A 214 -13.76 2.08 1.35
CA GLY A 214 -12.93 1.66 0.23
C GLY A 214 -13.60 1.82 -1.14
N THR A 215 -12.83 1.54 -2.22
CA THR A 215 -13.40 1.51 -3.58
C THR A 215 -14.22 0.23 -3.75
N MET A 216 -15.54 0.35 -3.62
CA MET A 216 -16.48 -0.79 -3.59
C MET A 216 -16.58 -1.53 -4.93
N GLY A 217 -16.21 -0.89 -6.05
CA GLY A 217 -16.11 -1.53 -7.36
C GLY A 217 -14.85 -2.38 -7.55
N ASN A 218 -13.89 -2.36 -6.63
CA ASN A 218 -12.74 -3.25 -6.65
C ASN A 218 -13.13 -4.65 -6.17
N VAL A 219 -12.72 -5.69 -6.88
CA VAL A 219 -13.10 -7.09 -6.59
C VAL A 219 -12.81 -7.48 -5.14
N GLN A 220 -11.62 -7.17 -4.63
CA GLN A 220 -11.23 -7.52 -3.26
C GLN A 220 -12.08 -6.80 -2.20
N ASN A 221 -12.40 -5.53 -2.45
CA ASN A 221 -13.19 -4.73 -1.52
C ASN A 221 -14.65 -5.15 -1.56
N LYS A 222 -15.19 -5.40 -2.78
CA LYS A 222 -16.54 -5.92 -2.96
C LYS A 222 -16.71 -7.24 -2.20
N ASP A 223 -15.79 -8.19 -2.40
CA ASP A 223 -15.80 -9.48 -1.70
C ASP A 223 -15.83 -9.29 -0.17
N GLY A 224 -14.97 -8.42 0.36
CA GLY A 224 -14.93 -8.16 1.81
C GLY A 224 -16.21 -7.50 2.33
N ILE A 225 -16.79 -6.56 1.60
CA ILE A 225 -18.07 -5.92 2.00
C ILE A 225 -19.21 -6.94 1.97
N LEU A 226 -19.28 -7.78 0.94
CA LEU A 226 -20.28 -8.84 0.86
C LEU A 226 -20.09 -9.87 1.98
N TYR A 227 -18.85 -10.23 2.30
CA TYR A 227 -18.55 -11.08 3.46
C TYR A 227 -19.05 -10.45 4.76
N PHE A 228 -18.84 -9.15 4.95
CA PHE A 228 -19.36 -8.45 6.11
C PHE A 228 -20.90 -8.49 6.15
N LEU A 229 -21.56 -8.12 5.07
CA LEU A 229 -23.02 -8.03 5.02
C LEU A 229 -23.70 -9.39 5.20
N ASN A 230 -23.14 -10.45 4.63
CA ASN A 230 -23.76 -11.78 4.64
C ASN A 230 -23.39 -12.62 5.88
N GLU A 231 -22.19 -12.46 6.43
CA GLU A 231 -21.70 -13.36 7.46
C GLU A 231 -21.36 -12.66 8.79
N LEU A 232 -20.84 -11.42 8.77
CA LEU A 232 -20.38 -10.75 9.98
C LEU A 232 -21.42 -9.82 10.61
N TYR A 233 -22.32 -9.25 9.82
CA TYR A 233 -23.31 -8.29 10.27
C TYR A 233 -24.16 -8.77 11.47
N GLN A 234 -24.53 -10.03 11.49
CA GLN A 234 -25.31 -10.64 12.57
C GLN A 234 -24.66 -10.55 13.96
N TYR A 235 -23.34 -10.31 14.03
CA TYR A 235 -22.58 -10.18 15.26
C TYR A 235 -22.36 -8.72 15.68
N VAL A 236 -22.87 -7.75 14.91
CA VAL A 236 -22.87 -6.34 15.29
C VAL A 236 -24.15 -6.03 16.10
N PRO A 237 -24.04 -5.42 17.30
CA PRO A 237 -25.20 -5.01 18.07
C PRO A 237 -26.15 -4.11 17.25
N GLN A 238 -27.47 -4.35 17.35
CA GLN A 238 -28.47 -3.67 16.54
C GLN A 238 -28.63 -2.17 16.87
N ASP A 239 -28.18 -1.74 18.02
CA ASP A 239 -28.16 -0.34 18.43
C ASP A 239 -26.95 0.44 17.87
N MET A 240 -25.99 -0.24 17.27
CA MET A 240 -24.86 0.41 16.58
C MET A 240 -25.24 0.84 15.16
N GLU A 241 -24.73 2.00 14.74
CA GLU A 241 -24.81 2.44 13.35
C GLU A 241 -23.63 1.90 12.55
N ILE A 242 -23.91 1.51 11.29
CA ILE A 242 -22.89 1.03 10.36
C ILE A 242 -22.85 1.94 9.16
N ILE A 243 -21.70 2.56 8.91
CA ILE A 243 -21.48 3.43 7.76
C ILE A 243 -20.64 2.66 6.72
N LEU A 244 -21.23 2.35 5.58
CA LEU A 244 -20.47 1.91 4.41
C LEU A 244 -20.19 3.11 3.52
N THR A 245 -18.91 3.35 3.22
CA THR A 245 -18.55 4.51 2.40
C THR A 245 -17.46 4.19 1.39
N GLY A 246 -17.58 4.78 0.20
CA GLY A 246 -16.58 4.62 -0.85
C GLY A 246 -17.11 4.79 -2.26
N ARG A 247 -16.24 4.50 -3.24
CA ARG A 247 -16.53 4.73 -4.66
C ARG A 247 -17.12 3.51 -5.33
N ASN A 248 -18.04 3.76 -6.27
CA ASN A 248 -18.60 2.78 -7.19
C ASN A 248 -19.18 1.54 -6.49
N PRO A 249 -20.17 1.68 -5.60
CA PRO A 249 -20.88 0.54 -5.03
C PRO A 249 -21.62 -0.25 -6.13
N SER A 250 -21.59 -1.59 -6.04
CA SER A 250 -22.38 -2.42 -6.93
C SER A 250 -23.85 -2.41 -6.50
N GLU A 251 -24.76 -2.72 -7.44
CA GLU A 251 -26.21 -2.85 -7.13
C GLU A 251 -26.47 -3.87 -6.02
N GLU A 252 -25.70 -4.95 -5.98
CA GLU A 252 -25.78 -5.97 -4.94
C GLU A 252 -25.51 -5.39 -3.54
N ILE A 253 -24.45 -4.59 -3.38
CA ILE A 253 -24.15 -3.89 -2.12
C ILE A 253 -25.26 -2.92 -1.76
N ILE A 254 -25.73 -2.12 -2.73
CA ILE A 254 -26.81 -1.14 -2.52
C ILE A 254 -28.08 -1.85 -2.02
N ASN A 255 -28.43 -2.96 -2.64
CA ASN A 255 -29.66 -3.70 -2.28
C ASN A 255 -29.54 -4.36 -0.90
N LEU A 256 -28.40 -4.97 -0.57
CA LEU A 256 -28.16 -5.54 0.75
C LEU A 256 -28.21 -4.47 1.86
N CYS A 257 -27.63 -3.29 1.64
CA CYS A 257 -27.69 -2.20 2.64
C CYS A 257 -29.14 -1.78 2.95
N LYS A 258 -30.04 -1.80 1.96
CA LYS A 258 -31.46 -1.42 2.16
C LYS A 258 -32.24 -2.41 3.03
N LEU A 259 -31.73 -3.63 3.23
CA LEU A 259 -32.37 -4.63 4.08
C LEU A 259 -32.16 -4.38 5.58
N HIS A 260 -31.29 -3.44 5.94
CA HIS A 260 -30.86 -3.20 7.31
C HIS A 260 -31.05 -1.73 7.70
N ASN A 261 -31.88 -1.45 8.70
CA ASN A 261 -32.22 -0.08 9.11
C ASN A 261 -31.07 0.69 9.79
N ASN A 262 -30.07 -0.02 10.30
CA ASN A 262 -28.90 0.56 10.96
C ASN A 262 -27.67 0.66 10.05
N ILE A 263 -27.82 0.39 8.74
CA ILE A 263 -26.75 0.57 7.73
C ILE A 263 -27.04 1.80 6.89
N GLN A 264 -26.10 2.72 6.87
CA GLN A 264 -26.10 3.88 5.96
C GLN A 264 -25.01 3.70 4.90
N LEU A 265 -25.40 3.73 3.63
CA LEU A 265 -24.47 3.74 2.49
C LEU A 265 -24.22 5.19 2.04
N ILE A 266 -22.98 5.66 2.14
CA ILE A 266 -22.53 6.96 1.62
C ILE A 266 -21.64 6.71 0.41
N ALA A 267 -22.23 6.77 -0.78
CA ALA A 267 -21.55 6.48 -2.03
C ALA A 267 -20.81 7.71 -2.58
N ASN A 268 -19.63 7.49 -3.13
CA ASN A 268 -18.81 8.48 -3.84
C ASN A 268 -18.57 9.79 -3.06
N PRO A 269 -18.15 9.75 -1.79
CA PRO A 269 -17.90 10.98 -1.03
C PRO A 269 -16.74 11.77 -1.65
N GLU A 270 -16.77 13.09 -1.51
CA GLU A 270 -15.66 13.96 -1.90
C GLU A 270 -14.41 13.66 -1.05
N ASN A 271 -14.58 13.62 0.27
CA ASN A 271 -13.54 13.26 1.21
C ASN A 271 -14.02 12.15 2.14
N ILE A 272 -13.35 11.02 2.09
CA ILE A 272 -13.71 9.86 2.91
C ILE A 272 -13.35 10.05 4.38
N LEU A 273 -12.32 10.84 4.67
CA LEU A 273 -11.84 11.07 6.04
C LEU A 273 -12.86 11.84 6.88
N ASP A 274 -13.63 12.76 6.28
CA ASP A 274 -14.69 13.52 6.97
C ASP A 274 -15.82 12.63 7.50
N ILE A 275 -15.97 11.45 6.87
CA ILE A 275 -16.94 10.42 7.29
C ILE A 275 -16.30 9.54 8.36
N VAL A 276 -15.07 9.06 8.11
CA VAL A 276 -14.35 8.15 9.01
C VAL A 276 -14.13 8.79 10.37
N GLU A 277 -13.78 10.09 10.42
CA GLU A 277 -13.51 10.81 11.67
C GLU A 277 -14.75 10.88 12.62
N LYS A 278 -15.95 10.83 12.05
CA LYS A 278 -17.23 10.85 12.81
C LYS A 278 -17.65 9.48 13.34
N CYS A 279 -16.89 8.44 13.04
CA CYS A 279 -17.15 7.07 13.46
C CYS A 279 -16.25 6.68 14.64
N ASP A 280 -16.45 5.49 15.20
CA ASP A 280 -15.77 5.04 16.42
C ASP A 280 -14.92 3.80 16.22
N ILE A 281 -15.31 2.91 15.32
CA ILE A 281 -14.65 1.65 15.04
C ILE A 281 -14.48 1.51 13.53
N PHE A 282 -13.24 1.26 13.08
CA PHE A 282 -12.98 0.96 11.67
C PHE A 282 -12.97 -0.55 11.44
N VAL A 283 -13.73 -1.03 10.45
CA VAL A 283 -13.76 -2.45 10.11
C VAL A 283 -13.22 -2.66 8.68
N CYS A 284 -12.26 -3.57 8.53
CA CYS A 284 -11.72 -3.99 7.24
C CYS A 284 -11.90 -5.50 7.03
N PRO A 285 -13.01 -5.94 6.44
CA PRO A 285 -13.34 -7.36 6.32
C PRO A 285 -12.71 -8.03 5.09
N THR A 286 -11.84 -7.34 4.34
CA THR A 286 -11.25 -7.84 3.09
C THR A 286 -10.30 -9.00 3.35
N LYS A 287 -10.65 -10.19 2.83
CA LYS A 287 -9.90 -11.44 2.96
C LYS A 287 -9.03 -11.79 1.74
N LEU A 288 -9.07 -10.96 0.70
CA LEU A 288 -8.33 -11.17 -0.56
C LEU A 288 -7.19 -10.17 -0.75
N GLY A 289 -6.16 -10.61 -1.49
CA GLY A 289 -5.03 -9.81 -1.95
C GLY A 289 -3.86 -9.76 -0.98
N GLY A 290 -2.73 -9.29 -1.49
CA GLY A 290 -1.47 -9.13 -0.76
C GLY A 290 -1.16 -7.69 -0.37
N GLY A 291 0.04 -7.48 0.17
CA GLY A 291 0.57 -6.18 0.55
C GLY A 291 -0.16 -5.51 1.73
N MET A 292 0.30 -4.34 2.10
CA MET A 292 -0.28 -3.54 3.18
C MET A 292 -1.54 -2.80 2.73
N LYS A 293 -2.65 -2.92 3.45
CA LYS A 293 -3.92 -2.26 3.11
C LYS A 293 -3.96 -0.83 3.67
N LEU A 294 -3.74 0.17 2.81
CA LEU A 294 -3.67 1.58 3.19
C LEU A 294 -4.92 2.11 3.92
N ARG A 295 -6.10 1.53 3.66
CA ARG A 295 -7.33 1.97 4.29
C ARG A 295 -7.35 1.83 5.83
N LEU A 296 -6.55 0.93 6.40
CA LEU A 296 -6.40 0.85 7.84
C LEU A 296 -5.76 2.13 8.40
N ILE A 297 -4.86 2.74 7.61
CA ILE A 297 -4.25 4.03 7.98
C ILE A 297 -5.33 5.11 8.11
N ASP A 298 -6.36 5.10 7.25
CA ASP A 298 -7.45 6.09 7.33
C ASP A 298 -8.20 6.00 8.66
N GLY A 299 -8.54 4.80 9.12
CA GLY A 299 -9.13 4.59 10.45
C GLY A 299 -8.18 5.00 11.58
N LEU A 300 -6.96 4.49 11.54
CA LEU A 300 -5.96 4.73 12.57
C LEU A 300 -5.60 6.23 12.71
N ARG A 301 -5.42 6.97 11.60
CA ARG A 301 -5.11 8.41 11.64
C ARG A 301 -6.25 9.27 12.20
N CYS A 302 -7.49 8.79 12.07
CA CYS A 302 -8.65 9.39 12.72
C CYS A 302 -8.78 8.98 14.19
N GLY A 303 -7.87 8.17 14.72
CA GLY A 303 -7.88 7.69 16.10
C GLY A 303 -8.89 6.56 16.34
N LEU A 304 -9.29 5.82 15.31
CA LEU A 304 -10.21 4.71 15.44
C LEU A 304 -9.43 3.40 15.69
N PRO A 305 -9.86 2.59 16.68
CA PRO A 305 -9.44 1.20 16.75
C PRO A 305 -9.99 0.44 15.55
N VAL A 306 -9.25 -0.59 15.14
CA VAL A 306 -9.51 -1.33 13.90
C VAL A 306 -9.80 -2.79 14.18
N ILE A 307 -10.88 -3.33 13.62
CA ILE A 307 -11.11 -4.76 13.49
C ILE A 307 -10.88 -5.15 12.03
N SER A 308 -9.91 -6.01 11.76
CA SER A 308 -9.49 -6.32 10.40
C SER A 308 -9.39 -7.82 10.17
N HIS A 309 -9.80 -8.29 8.99
CA HIS A 309 -9.41 -9.64 8.59
C HIS A 309 -7.87 -9.75 8.56
N LYS A 310 -7.31 -10.89 8.99
CA LYS A 310 -5.86 -11.12 9.12
C LYS A 310 -5.08 -10.79 7.84
N VAL A 311 -5.63 -11.10 6.66
CA VAL A 311 -5.02 -10.76 5.38
C VAL A 311 -4.86 -9.24 5.20
N SER A 312 -5.80 -8.45 5.70
CA SER A 312 -5.76 -6.99 5.63
C SER A 312 -4.96 -6.33 6.75
N ALA A 313 -4.72 -7.06 7.85
CA ALA A 313 -3.90 -6.59 8.98
C ALA A 313 -2.38 -6.73 8.74
N ARG A 314 -1.96 -7.32 7.63
CA ARG A 314 -0.53 -7.46 7.28
C ARG A 314 0.17 -6.10 7.31
N GLY A 315 1.34 -6.04 7.96
CA GLY A 315 2.12 -4.83 8.14
C GLY A 315 1.69 -3.95 9.32
N TYR A 316 0.65 -4.37 10.08
CA TYR A 316 0.17 -3.64 11.26
C TYR A 316 0.43 -4.37 12.58
N SER A 317 1.36 -5.33 12.61
CA SER A 317 1.67 -6.17 13.77
C SER A 317 2.01 -5.38 15.04
N PHE A 318 2.60 -4.19 14.88
CA PHE A 318 2.82 -3.30 16.02
C PHE A 318 1.50 -2.87 16.67
N PHE A 319 0.54 -2.44 15.87
CA PHE A 319 -0.78 -2.02 16.35
C PHE A 319 -1.61 -3.19 16.91
N GLU A 320 -1.36 -4.42 16.44
CA GLU A 320 -1.97 -5.63 17.03
C GLU A 320 -1.43 -5.88 18.44
N LYS A 321 -0.12 -5.74 18.66
CA LYS A 321 0.50 -5.87 19.99
C LYS A 321 -0.04 -4.85 20.99
N GLU A 322 -0.34 -3.65 20.52
CA GLU A 322 -0.93 -2.58 21.32
C GLU A 322 -2.46 -2.73 21.49
N GLY A 323 -3.07 -3.72 20.86
CA GLY A 323 -4.51 -3.95 20.92
C GLY A 323 -5.35 -2.86 20.24
N VAL A 324 -4.72 -2.09 19.33
CA VAL A 324 -5.35 -1.03 18.51
C VAL A 324 -5.91 -1.63 17.21
N VAL A 325 -5.21 -2.60 16.62
CA VAL A 325 -5.70 -3.44 15.53
C VAL A 325 -5.99 -4.82 16.10
N MET A 326 -7.16 -5.35 15.84
CA MET A 326 -7.57 -6.68 16.22
C MET A 326 -7.87 -7.49 14.97
N SER A 327 -7.02 -8.48 14.68
CA SER A 327 -7.18 -9.30 13.49
C SER A 327 -8.02 -10.54 13.77
N PHE A 328 -8.85 -10.93 12.78
CA PHE A 328 -9.70 -12.11 12.84
C PHE A 328 -9.57 -12.96 11.56
N GLU A 329 -9.84 -14.25 11.70
CA GLU A 329 -9.95 -15.23 10.62
C GLU A 329 -11.34 -15.85 10.53
N SER A 330 -12.09 -15.85 11.64
CA SER A 330 -13.44 -16.42 11.72
C SER A 330 -14.49 -15.40 12.16
N PRO A 331 -15.78 -15.61 11.83
CA PRO A 331 -16.86 -14.78 12.32
C PRO A 331 -16.97 -14.75 13.86
N GLU A 332 -16.60 -15.83 14.55
CA GLU A 332 -16.60 -15.90 16.00
C GLU A 332 -15.51 -15.00 16.61
N GLU A 333 -14.30 -14.99 16.04
CA GLU A 333 -13.23 -14.06 16.45
C GLU A 333 -13.65 -12.60 16.21
N PHE A 334 -14.31 -12.32 15.07
CA PHE A 334 -14.86 -10.99 14.79
C PHE A 334 -15.84 -10.56 15.89
N LYS A 335 -16.80 -11.42 16.24
CA LYS A 335 -17.74 -11.17 17.34
C LYS A 335 -17.02 -10.83 18.64
N ASN A 336 -16.06 -11.67 19.05
CA ASN A 336 -15.32 -11.48 20.29
C ASN A 336 -14.56 -10.15 20.29
N HIS A 337 -14.03 -9.72 19.15
CA HIS A 337 -13.36 -8.42 18.99
C HIS A 337 -14.34 -7.26 19.09
N VAL A 338 -15.53 -7.35 18.47
CA VAL A 338 -16.58 -6.33 18.60
C VAL A 338 -16.95 -6.16 20.08
N ASP A 339 -17.28 -7.24 20.77
CA ASP A 339 -17.69 -7.22 22.18
C ASP A 339 -16.58 -6.63 23.08
N SER A 340 -15.34 -7.11 22.89
CA SER A 340 -14.17 -6.63 23.65
C SER A 340 -13.92 -5.13 23.42
N LEU A 341 -14.04 -4.67 22.16
CA LEU A 341 -13.76 -3.28 21.81
C LEU A 341 -14.80 -2.33 22.38
N ILE A 342 -16.07 -2.69 22.32
CA ILE A 342 -17.15 -1.92 22.95
C ILE A 342 -16.87 -1.74 24.45
N GLN A 343 -16.44 -2.80 25.14
CA GLN A 343 -16.10 -2.72 26.56
C GLN A 343 -14.87 -1.85 26.82
N LYS A 344 -13.83 -1.94 25.98
CA LYS A 344 -12.62 -1.10 26.10
C LYS A 344 -12.93 0.39 25.90
N ILE A 345 -13.81 0.71 24.96
CA ILE A 345 -14.26 2.10 24.70
C ILE A 345 -15.05 2.61 25.91
N LYS A 346 -16.07 1.86 26.37
CA LYS A 346 -16.93 2.24 27.50
C LYS A 346 -16.15 2.42 28.82
N THR A 347 -15.07 1.66 29.01
CA THR A 347 -14.23 1.74 30.21
C THR A 347 -13.05 2.71 30.07
N GLY A 348 -12.94 3.45 28.96
CA GLY A 348 -11.83 4.37 28.71
C GLY A 348 -10.45 3.73 28.55
N ARG A 349 -10.39 2.42 28.38
CA ARG A 349 -9.12 1.66 28.21
C ARG A 349 -8.48 1.88 26.84
N ILE A 350 -9.22 2.45 25.88
CA ILE A 350 -8.73 2.84 24.56
C ILE A 350 -9.24 4.25 24.30
N ASN A 351 -8.37 5.11 23.76
CA ASN A 351 -8.72 6.49 23.42
C ASN A 351 -8.08 6.90 22.08
N ARG A 352 -8.71 7.86 21.41
CA ARG A 352 -8.30 8.29 20.06
C ARG A 352 -6.93 8.96 20.07
N ARG A 353 -6.62 9.74 21.11
CA ARG A 353 -5.34 10.45 21.24
C ARG A 353 -4.17 9.46 21.26
N TYR A 354 -4.29 8.39 22.04
CA TYR A 354 -3.27 7.33 22.10
C TYR A 354 -3.05 6.71 20.71
N ILE A 355 -4.13 6.34 20.01
CA ILE A 355 -4.04 5.75 18.66
C ILE A 355 -3.33 6.71 17.71
N LYS A 356 -3.72 7.98 17.67
CA LYS A 356 -3.10 9.02 16.84
C LYS A 356 -1.60 9.19 17.13
N GLN A 357 -1.20 9.14 18.40
CA GLN A 357 0.21 9.18 18.79
C GLN A 357 0.99 7.96 18.27
N GLN A 358 0.41 6.75 18.34
CA GLN A 358 1.04 5.55 17.77
C GLN A 358 1.16 5.63 16.25
N VAL A 359 0.14 6.18 15.57
CA VAL A 359 0.23 6.43 14.11
C VAL A 359 1.35 7.39 13.77
N LYS A 360 1.46 8.52 14.47
CA LYS A 360 2.55 9.48 14.27
C LYS A 360 3.92 8.84 14.49
N LYS A 361 4.05 8.02 15.52
CA LYS A 361 5.29 7.32 15.90
C LYS A 361 5.70 6.25 14.89
N HIS A 362 4.77 5.48 14.35
CA HIS A 362 5.07 4.28 13.54
C HIS A 362 4.81 4.45 12.05
N LEU A 363 3.82 5.26 11.67
CA LEU A 363 3.42 5.51 10.28
C LEU A 363 3.66 6.96 9.84
N GLY A 364 4.24 7.82 10.68
CA GLY A 364 4.59 9.18 10.29
C GLY A 364 5.77 9.21 9.31
N PHE A 365 5.82 10.25 8.47
CA PHE A 365 6.89 10.46 7.49
C PHE A 365 8.29 10.44 8.12
N GLN A 366 8.46 11.11 9.27
CA GLN A 366 9.75 11.16 9.97
C GLN A 366 10.21 9.77 10.44
N SER A 367 9.28 8.94 10.92
CA SER A 367 9.59 7.56 11.32
C SER A 367 10.04 6.71 10.13
N ALA A 368 9.40 6.88 8.96
CA ALA A 368 9.81 6.22 7.73
C ALA A 368 11.21 6.70 7.28
N LEU A 369 11.46 8.00 7.38
CA LEU A 369 12.77 8.60 7.07
C LEU A 369 13.89 7.96 7.91
N GLU A 370 13.67 7.85 9.21
CA GLU A 370 14.67 7.23 10.13
C GLU A 370 14.94 5.75 9.81
N ARG A 371 13.90 4.99 9.44
CA ARG A 371 14.04 3.58 9.05
C ARG A 371 14.81 3.39 7.75
N ILE A 372 14.61 4.27 6.77
CA ILE A 372 15.09 4.06 5.39
C ILE A 372 16.39 4.82 5.10
N LYS A 373 16.74 5.85 5.87
CA LYS A 373 17.98 6.64 5.66
C LYS A 373 19.26 5.83 5.61
N ILE A 374 19.25 4.58 6.11
CA ILE A 374 20.39 3.67 6.06
C ILE A 374 20.85 3.38 4.61
N VAL A 375 19.97 3.52 3.61
CA VAL A 375 20.32 3.32 2.19
C VAL A 375 21.34 4.34 1.65
N LYS A 376 21.55 5.46 2.36
CA LYS A 376 22.55 6.49 2.01
C LYS A 376 23.96 6.17 2.50
N LYS A 377 24.11 5.16 3.35
CA LYS A 377 25.42 4.69 3.82
C LYS A 377 26.08 3.81 2.76
#